data_ae2ab1584546160ed27c7aec2d19efff
#
_entry.id   ae2ab1584546160ed27c7aec2d19efff
#
_cell.length_a   1.000
_cell.length_b   1.000
_cell.length_c   1.000
_cell.angle_alpha   90.00
_cell.angle_beta   90.00
_cell.angle_gamma   90.00
#
_symmetry.space_group_name_H-M   'P 1'
#
loop_
_entity.id
_entity.type
_entity.pdbx_description
1 polymer ?
#
loop_
_entity_poly.entity_id
_entity_poly.type
_entity_poly.pdbx_seq_one_letter_code
_entity_poly.pdbx_strand_id
1 'polypeptide(L)'
;VVTGFAAAQGRDWQTARALDLAELILSSRLVKKVREELSLVYSIRAANVPAWIYEDAGRFGTTAPCDPANAGKVFDVIQQIFTDFARSGPTEEELANAKKQMQNTLDTDLLEPGYWWGILRTHDLHGRDLSVEKRVREIYDGFTAAQVQTAFQKYYVPERTYRVTALPVGKPEAAGPADSK
;
A
#
# COMPACT_ATOMS: atom_id res chain seq x y z
N VAL A 1 3.78 -5.05 -12.92
CA VAL A 1 4.69 -4.02 -12.39
C VAL A 1 4.53 -3.92 -10.89
N VAL A 2 5.61 -3.60 -10.19
CA VAL A 2 5.66 -3.29 -8.76
C VAL A 2 6.47 -2.02 -8.57
N THR A 3 5.97 -1.05 -7.82
CA THR A 3 6.70 0.17 -7.50
C THR A 3 6.42 0.60 -6.07
N GLY A 4 7.39 1.25 -5.43
CA GLY A 4 7.25 1.71 -4.06
C GLY A 4 8.54 2.30 -3.50
N PHE A 5 8.54 2.52 -2.20
CA PHE A 5 9.64 3.11 -1.44
C PHE A 5 9.72 2.53 -0.03
N ALA A 6 10.86 2.71 0.65
CA ALA A 6 11.01 2.35 2.05
C ALA A 6 10.08 3.20 2.93
N ALA A 7 9.41 2.59 3.90
CA ALA A 7 8.39 3.23 4.72
C ALA A 7 8.54 2.90 6.22
N ALA A 8 7.51 3.22 7.00
CA ALA A 8 7.54 3.20 8.45
C ALA A 8 7.85 1.82 9.06
N GLN A 9 8.45 1.85 10.23
CA GLN A 9 8.52 0.71 11.13
C GLN A 9 7.21 0.58 11.91
N GLY A 10 6.80 -0.64 12.22
CA GLY A 10 5.59 -0.90 13.00
C GLY A 10 5.64 -0.34 14.44
N ARG A 11 6.84 -0.13 15.00
CA ARG A 11 7.03 0.52 16.30
C ARG A 11 6.71 2.02 16.27
N ASP A 12 6.91 2.69 15.13
CA ASP A 12 6.39 4.04 14.87
C ASP A 12 4.92 3.94 14.46
N TRP A 13 4.09 3.49 15.41
CA TRP A 13 2.68 3.17 15.15
C TRP A 13 1.89 4.38 14.65
N GLN A 14 2.24 5.59 15.06
CA GLN A 14 1.57 6.81 14.60
C GLN A 14 1.76 7.00 13.10
N THR A 15 3.00 6.94 12.64
CA THR A 15 3.29 7.06 11.20
C THR A 15 2.75 5.87 10.42
N ALA A 16 2.88 4.65 10.95
CA ALA A 16 2.35 3.45 10.28
C ALA A 16 0.84 3.55 10.08
N ARG A 17 0.05 3.96 11.08
CA ARG A 17 -1.40 4.10 10.96
C ARG A 17 -1.83 5.29 10.08
N ALA A 18 -1.08 6.38 10.08
CA ALA A 18 -1.31 7.45 9.12
C ALA A 18 -1.10 6.97 7.67
N LEU A 19 -0.09 6.11 7.44
CA LEU A 19 0.15 5.49 6.14
C LEU A 19 -0.92 4.45 5.77
N ASP A 20 -1.59 3.79 6.72
CA ASP A 20 -2.75 2.94 6.42
C ASP A 20 -3.91 3.76 5.82
N LEU A 21 -4.15 4.97 6.33
CA LEU A 21 -5.13 5.88 5.73
C LEU A 21 -4.67 6.37 4.35
N ALA A 22 -3.38 6.66 4.17
CA ALA A 22 -2.82 7.01 2.86
C ALA A 22 -2.97 5.85 1.86
N GLU A 23 -2.81 4.59 2.30
CA GLU A 23 -3.04 3.39 1.47
C GLU A 23 -4.47 3.36 0.92
N LEU A 24 -5.49 3.57 1.76
CA LEU A 24 -6.89 3.56 1.36
C LEU A 24 -7.19 4.67 0.34
N ILE A 25 -6.72 5.88 0.62
CA ILE A 25 -6.93 7.04 -0.25
C ILE A 25 -6.22 6.86 -1.59
N LEU A 26 -4.95 6.46 -1.56
CA LEU A 26 -4.18 6.23 -2.78
C LEU A 26 -4.70 5.05 -3.59
N SER A 27 -5.21 3.99 -2.94
CA SER A 27 -5.89 2.89 -3.63
C SER A 27 -7.10 3.40 -4.42
N SER A 28 -7.91 4.28 -3.85
CA SER A 28 -9.05 4.89 -4.54
C SER A 28 -8.61 5.75 -5.73
N ARG A 29 -7.59 6.60 -5.55
CA ARG A 29 -7.03 7.43 -6.66
C ARG A 29 -6.46 6.56 -7.78
N LEU A 30 -5.73 5.49 -7.43
CA LEU A 30 -5.13 4.56 -8.39
C LEU A 30 -6.21 3.82 -9.19
N VAL A 31 -7.23 3.30 -8.53
CA VAL A 31 -8.35 2.62 -9.22
C VAL A 31 -9.03 3.58 -10.18
N LYS A 32 -9.42 4.75 -9.72
CA LYS A 32 -10.08 5.76 -10.56
C LYS A 32 -9.22 6.14 -11.76
N LYS A 33 -7.96 6.48 -11.56
CA LYS A 33 -7.10 7.00 -12.65
C LYS A 33 -6.58 5.91 -13.56
N VAL A 34 -5.99 4.83 -13.01
CA VAL A 34 -5.24 3.86 -13.81
C VAL A 34 -6.16 2.80 -14.42
N ARG A 35 -7.17 2.35 -13.63
CA ARG A 35 -8.10 1.32 -14.06
C ARG A 35 -9.30 1.90 -14.83
N GLU A 36 -10.02 2.88 -14.26
CA GLU A 36 -11.28 3.35 -14.80
C GLU A 36 -11.10 4.36 -15.94
N GLU A 37 -10.26 5.40 -15.75
CA GLU A 37 -10.07 6.43 -16.76
C GLU A 37 -9.12 6.00 -17.88
N LEU A 38 -8.02 5.31 -17.55
CA LEU A 38 -6.98 4.97 -18.54
C LEU A 38 -7.05 3.52 -19.01
N SER A 39 -7.80 2.66 -18.33
CA SER A 39 -7.95 1.22 -18.66
C SER A 39 -6.62 0.49 -18.86
N LEU A 40 -5.58 0.88 -18.09
CA LEU A 40 -4.24 0.32 -18.25
C LEU A 40 -4.04 -0.99 -17.49
N VAL A 41 -4.88 -1.24 -16.47
CA VAL A 41 -4.76 -2.40 -15.57
C VAL A 41 -6.14 -2.96 -15.23
N TYR A 42 -6.20 -4.25 -14.92
CA TYR A 42 -7.43 -4.88 -14.43
C TYR A 42 -7.65 -4.59 -12.93
N SER A 43 -6.56 -4.63 -12.15
CA SER A 43 -6.60 -4.36 -10.72
C SER A 43 -5.36 -3.57 -10.30
N ILE A 44 -5.53 -2.69 -9.32
CA ILE A 44 -4.44 -1.92 -8.73
C ILE A 44 -4.85 -1.49 -7.33
N ARG A 45 -3.90 -1.53 -6.39
CA ARG A 45 -4.07 -0.99 -5.05
C ARG A 45 -2.72 -0.59 -4.47
N ALA A 46 -2.72 0.40 -3.61
CA ALA A 46 -1.59 0.68 -2.74
C ALA A 46 -1.51 -0.36 -1.60
N ALA A 47 -0.36 -0.48 -0.99
CA ALA A 47 -0.14 -1.30 0.20
C ALA A 47 0.88 -0.62 1.13
N ASN A 48 0.53 -0.51 2.41
CA ASN A 48 1.43 -0.15 3.49
C ASN A 48 1.86 -1.41 4.24
N VAL A 49 3.15 -1.68 4.31
CA VAL A 49 3.70 -2.87 4.99
C VAL A 49 4.76 -2.42 5.97
N PRO A 50 4.38 -2.06 7.21
CA PRO A 50 5.34 -1.65 8.24
C PRO A 50 6.32 -2.77 8.58
N ALA A 51 7.59 -2.44 8.79
CA ALA A 51 8.58 -3.40 9.27
C ALA A 51 8.45 -3.61 10.78
N TRP A 52 8.52 -4.87 11.22
CA TRP A 52 8.47 -5.22 12.64
C TRP A 52 9.77 -5.81 13.18
N ILE A 53 10.53 -6.49 12.35
CA ILE A 53 11.71 -7.27 12.76
C ILE A 53 12.99 -6.58 12.27
N TYR A 54 13.05 -6.26 11.00
CA TYR A 54 14.21 -5.63 10.39
C TYR A 54 14.02 -4.13 10.29
N GLU A 55 15.01 -3.37 10.75
CA GLU A 55 15.03 -1.93 10.55
C GLU A 55 15.05 -1.64 9.04
N ASP A 56 14.41 -0.55 8.64
CA ASP A 56 14.33 -0.08 7.26
C ASP A 56 13.70 -1.04 6.23
N ALA A 57 13.09 -2.14 6.68
CA ALA A 57 12.41 -3.09 5.80
C ALA A 57 10.93 -2.76 5.54
N GLY A 58 10.38 -1.70 6.17
CA GLY A 58 9.04 -1.20 5.88
C GLY A 58 8.95 -0.69 4.45
N ARG A 59 7.80 -0.89 3.81
CA ARG A 59 7.58 -0.45 2.44
C ARG A 59 6.18 0.06 2.24
N PHE A 60 6.07 1.06 1.38
CA PHE A 60 4.82 1.53 0.81
C PHE A 60 4.92 1.46 -0.70
N GLY A 61 3.88 0.96 -1.36
CA GLY A 61 3.94 0.84 -2.81
C GLY A 61 2.66 0.28 -3.42
N THR A 62 2.75 -0.13 -4.66
CA THR A 62 1.63 -0.73 -5.40
C THR A 62 2.12 -1.83 -6.33
N THR A 63 1.21 -2.77 -6.56
CA THR A 63 1.37 -3.85 -7.55
C THR A 63 0.23 -3.76 -8.55
N ALA A 64 0.54 -3.81 -9.83
CA ALA A 64 -0.43 -3.72 -10.90
C ALA A 64 -0.08 -4.71 -12.03
N PRO A 65 -0.86 -5.77 -12.22
CA PRO A 65 -0.80 -6.57 -13.44
C PRO A 65 -1.23 -5.72 -14.64
N CYS A 66 -0.41 -5.65 -15.68
CA CYS A 66 -0.70 -4.89 -16.90
C CYS A 66 -0.07 -5.57 -18.12
N ASP A 67 -0.49 -5.15 -19.31
CA ASP A 67 0.20 -5.49 -20.54
C ASP A 67 1.66 -4.97 -20.47
N PRO A 68 2.66 -5.79 -20.84
CA PRO A 68 4.06 -5.36 -20.86
C PRO A 68 4.30 -4.05 -21.63
N ALA A 69 3.58 -3.81 -22.72
CA ALA A 69 3.67 -2.58 -23.52
C ALA A 69 3.23 -1.33 -22.72
N ASN A 70 2.39 -1.49 -21.71
CA ASN A 70 1.89 -0.41 -20.87
C ASN A 70 2.71 -0.18 -19.60
N ALA A 71 3.69 -1.03 -19.29
CA ALA A 71 4.42 -0.99 -18.02
C ALA A 71 5.01 0.39 -17.71
N GLY A 72 5.67 1.02 -18.67
CA GLY A 72 6.24 2.36 -18.52
C GLY A 72 5.19 3.41 -18.16
N LYS A 73 4.09 3.44 -18.90
CA LYS A 73 2.97 4.38 -18.66
C LYS A 73 2.32 4.16 -17.30
N VAL A 74 2.16 2.91 -16.87
CA VAL A 74 1.62 2.58 -15.55
C VAL A 74 2.53 3.12 -14.45
N PHE A 75 3.86 2.93 -14.54
CA PHE A 75 4.81 3.51 -13.58
C PHE A 75 4.71 5.03 -13.49
N ASP A 76 4.68 5.71 -14.62
CA ASP A 76 4.66 7.17 -14.67
C ASP A 76 3.37 7.74 -14.05
N VAL A 77 2.22 7.13 -14.33
CA VAL A 77 0.94 7.54 -13.74
C VAL A 77 0.93 7.29 -12.22
N ILE A 78 1.44 6.15 -11.75
CA ILE A 78 1.54 5.87 -10.31
C ILE A 78 2.45 6.91 -9.64
N GLN A 79 3.61 7.18 -10.21
CA GLN A 79 4.55 8.17 -9.67
C GLN A 79 3.93 9.57 -9.61
N GLN A 80 3.18 9.96 -10.65
CA GLN A 80 2.47 11.24 -10.66
C GLN A 80 1.45 11.32 -9.51
N ILE A 81 0.64 10.27 -9.31
CA ILE A 81 -0.36 10.21 -8.22
C ILE A 81 0.32 10.32 -6.85
N PHE A 82 1.44 9.64 -6.65
CA PHE A 82 2.20 9.71 -5.39
C PHE A 82 2.81 11.10 -5.17
N THR A 83 3.36 11.70 -6.21
CA THR A 83 3.91 13.06 -6.17
C THR A 83 2.84 14.11 -5.87
N ASP A 84 1.67 13.99 -6.50
CA ASP A 84 0.55 14.88 -6.24
C ASP A 84 -0.01 14.70 -4.82
N PHE A 85 -0.06 13.47 -4.33
CA PHE A 85 -0.46 13.22 -2.94
C PHE A 85 0.56 13.78 -1.94
N ALA A 86 1.85 13.62 -2.17
CA ALA A 86 2.87 14.21 -1.33
C ALA A 86 2.77 15.75 -1.30
N ARG A 87 2.49 16.37 -2.45
CA ARG A 87 2.37 17.83 -2.57
C ARG A 87 1.13 18.40 -1.91
N SER A 88 -0.04 17.80 -2.14
CA SER A 88 -1.35 18.37 -1.78
C SER A 88 -2.02 17.67 -0.60
N GLY A 89 -1.59 16.47 -0.24
CA GLY A 89 -2.28 15.63 0.74
C GLY A 89 -3.62 15.07 0.26
N PRO A 90 -4.37 14.47 1.17
CA PRO A 90 -5.76 14.10 0.93
C PRO A 90 -6.69 15.31 1.06
N THR A 91 -7.83 15.27 0.37
CA THR A 91 -8.95 16.15 0.68
C THR A 91 -9.65 15.70 1.97
N GLU A 92 -10.42 16.58 2.60
CA GLU A 92 -11.22 16.22 3.79
C GLU A 92 -12.24 15.11 3.48
N GLU A 93 -12.82 15.12 2.28
CA GLU A 93 -13.73 14.06 1.83
C GLU A 93 -13.03 12.71 1.69
N GLU A 94 -11.85 12.68 1.05
CA GLU A 94 -11.05 11.45 0.92
C GLU A 94 -10.66 10.89 2.28
N LEU A 95 -10.25 11.77 3.21
CA LEU A 95 -9.91 11.37 4.57
C LEU A 95 -11.12 10.82 5.31
N ALA A 96 -12.28 11.48 5.24
CA ALA A 96 -13.51 11.02 5.88
C ALA A 96 -13.94 9.63 5.34
N ASN A 97 -13.85 9.43 4.03
CA ASN A 97 -14.15 8.15 3.38
C ASN A 97 -13.17 7.05 3.81
N ALA A 98 -11.86 7.35 3.89
CA ALA A 98 -10.85 6.40 4.35
C ALA A 98 -11.05 6.01 5.82
N LYS A 99 -11.35 6.97 6.70
CA LYS A 99 -11.70 6.71 8.10
C LYS A 99 -12.92 5.81 8.21
N LYS A 100 -13.97 6.11 7.48
CA LYS A 100 -15.20 5.29 7.47
C LYS A 100 -14.91 3.85 7.01
N GLN A 101 -14.11 3.69 5.96
CA GLN A 101 -13.69 2.37 5.47
C GLN A 101 -12.87 1.63 6.54
N MET A 102 -11.93 2.32 7.21
CA MET A 102 -11.13 1.74 8.29
C MET A 102 -12.02 1.31 9.46
N GLN A 103 -12.99 2.14 9.88
CA GLN A 103 -13.92 1.78 10.95
C GLN A 103 -14.76 0.54 10.60
N ASN A 104 -15.25 0.44 9.36
CA ASN A 104 -15.98 -0.75 8.89
C ASN A 104 -15.11 -2.02 8.93
N THR A 105 -13.81 -1.91 8.57
CA THR A 105 -12.86 -3.03 8.69
C THR A 105 -12.67 -3.43 10.15
N LEU A 106 -12.47 -2.45 11.04
CA LEU A 106 -12.30 -2.69 12.46
C LEU A 106 -13.57 -3.26 13.14
N ASP A 107 -14.76 -2.97 12.62
CA ASP A 107 -16.01 -3.57 13.11
C ASP A 107 -16.00 -5.09 12.98
N THR A 108 -15.38 -5.61 11.94
CA THR A 108 -15.22 -7.06 11.72
C THR A 108 -13.99 -7.60 12.45
N ASP A 109 -12.83 -6.98 12.23
CA ASP A 109 -11.53 -7.48 12.71
C ASP A 109 -11.49 -7.62 14.24
N LEU A 110 -12.00 -6.62 14.97
CA LEU A 110 -11.98 -6.63 16.44
C LEU A 110 -12.88 -7.73 17.06
N LEU A 111 -13.81 -8.28 16.31
CA LEU A 111 -14.64 -9.43 16.71
C LEU A 111 -13.98 -10.77 16.39
N GLU A 112 -12.99 -10.78 15.48
CA GLU A 112 -12.33 -11.99 15.05
C GLU A 112 -11.24 -12.43 16.03
N PRO A 113 -11.28 -13.67 16.58
CA PRO A 113 -10.22 -14.18 17.45
C PRO A 113 -8.83 -14.16 16.78
N GLY A 114 -8.79 -14.34 15.46
CA GLY A 114 -7.56 -14.32 14.67
C GLY A 114 -6.82 -12.99 14.71
N TYR A 115 -7.54 -11.87 14.75
CA TYR A 115 -6.97 -10.54 14.91
C TYR A 115 -6.19 -10.42 16.22
N TRP A 116 -6.84 -10.75 17.35
CA TRP A 116 -6.22 -10.69 18.67
C TRP A 116 -5.09 -11.72 18.83
N TRP A 117 -5.29 -12.92 18.31
CA TRP A 117 -4.21 -13.91 18.29
C TRP A 117 -2.97 -13.41 17.57
N GLY A 118 -3.11 -12.78 16.41
CA GLY A 118 -2.00 -12.18 15.66
C GLY A 118 -1.24 -11.13 16.48
N ILE A 119 -1.96 -10.26 17.19
CA ILE A 119 -1.38 -9.23 18.04
C ILE A 119 -0.69 -9.85 19.26
N LEU A 120 -1.39 -10.69 20.02
CA LEU A 120 -0.89 -11.25 21.29
C LEU A 120 0.29 -12.17 21.09
N ARG A 121 0.26 -13.00 20.04
CA ARG A 121 1.36 -13.92 19.70
C ARG A 121 2.69 -13.20 19.47
N THR A 122 2.64 -12.00 18.95
CA THR A 122 3.83 -11.22 18.58
C THR A 122 4.07 -10.02 19.48
N HIS A 123 3.28 -9.87 20.55
CA HIS A 123 3.33 -8.74 21.47
C HIS A 123 4.74 -8.48 21.98
N ASP A 124 5.35 -9.47 22.64
CA ASP A 124 6.68 -9.32 23.24
C ASP A 124 7.78 -9.16 22.19
N LEU A 125 7.67 -9.92 21.08
CA LEU A 125 8.64 -9.89 20.00
C LEU A 125 8.70 -8.52 19.31
N HIS A 126 7.53 -7.91 19.09
CA HIS A 126 7.42 -6.63 18.39
C HIS A 126 7.45 -5.43 19.34
N GLY A 127 7.41 -5.64 20.66
CA GLY A 127 7.32 -4.58 21.64
C GLY A 127 6.05 -3.73 21.46
N ARG A 128 4.91 -4.37 21.15
CA ARG A 128 3.63 -3.68 20.91
C ARG A 128 3.06 -3.12 22.20
N ASP A 129 2.54 -1.91 22.16
CA ASP A 129 1.74 -1.36 23.25
C ASP A 129 0.27 -1.75 23.05
N LEU A 130 -0.22 -2.68 23.86
CA LEU A 130 -1.61 -3.13 23.79
C LEU A 130 -2.62 -2.03 24.13
N SER A 131 -2.21 -0.97 24.81
CA SER A 131 -3.08 0.19 25.06
C SER A 131 -3.40 0.94 23.77
N VAL A 132 -2.49 0.94 22.80
CA VAL A 132 -2.68 1.50 21.46
C VAL A 132 -3.70 0.66 20.68
N GLU A 133 -3.59 -0.67 20.76
CA GLU A 133 -4.53 -1.55 20.06
C GLU A 133 -5.97 -1.44 20.60
N LYS A 134 -6.14 -1.23 21.90
CA LYS A 134 -7.46 -1.00 22.52
C LYS A 134 -8.13 0.29 22.05
N ARG A 135 -7.34 1.30 21.66
CA ARG A 135 -7.82 2.62 21.21
C ARG A 135 -7.71 2.80 19.70
N VAL A 136 -7.55 1.72 18.95
CA VAL A 136 -7.28 1.78 17.52
C VAL A 136 -8.32 2.59 16.73
N ARG A 137 -9.59 2.52 17.10
CA ARG A 137 -10.68 3.28 16.49
C ARG A 137 -10.51 4.79 16.69
N GLU A 138 -10.29 5.21 17.92
CA GLU A 138 -10.09 6.61 18.30
C GLU A 138 -8.84 7.19 17.61
N ILE A 139 -7.81 6.38 17.51
CA ILE A 139 -6.55 6.77 16.84
C ILE A 139 -6.80 7.09 15.36
N TYR A 140 -7.49 6.21 14.63
CA TYR A 140 -7.80 6.48 13.21
C TYR A 140 -8.72 7.69 13.04
N ASP A 141 -9.72 7.86 13.91
CA ASP A 141 -10.62 9.01 13.88
C ASP A 141 -9.90 10.33 14.18
N GLY A 142 -8.84 10.28 15.00
CA GLY A 142 -8.06 11.46 15.39
C GLY A 142 -7.14 12.02 14.31
N PHE A 143 -6.82 11.30 13.24
CA PHE A 143 -5.90 11.81 12.22
C PHE A 143 -6.49 12.96 11.41
N THR A 144 -5.65 13.95 11.12
CA THR A 144 -5.95 15.06 10.20
C THR A 144 -5.33 14.82 8.82
N ALA A 145 -5.82 15.51 7.79
CA ALA A 145 -5.26 15.47 6.45
C ALA A 145 -3.77 15.83 6.43
N ALA A 146 -3.38 16.84 7.20
CA ALA A 146 -2.00 17.26 7.33
C ALA A 146 -1.09 16.18 7.96
N GLN A 147 -1.57 15.44 8.95
CA GLN A 147 -0.80 14.35 9.56
C GLN A 147 -0.59 13.19 8.59
N VAL A 148 -1.61 12.82 7.81
CA VAL A 148 -1.51 11.77 6.78
C VAL A 148 -0.54 12.21 5.67
N GLN A 149 -0.62 13.45 5.22
CA GLN A 149 0.31 14.02 4.25
C GLN A 149 1.75 14.00 4.78
N THR A 150 1.98 14.51 5.98
CA THR A 150 3.32 14.57 6.61
C THR A 150 3.92 13.17 6.76
N ALA A 151 3.12 12.17 7.17
CA ALA A 151 3.58 10.79 7.28
C ALA A 151 4.04 10.24 5.92
N PHE A 152 3.31 10.54 4.85
CA PHE A 152 3.68 10.13 3.50
C PHE A 152 4.94 10.87 3.01
N GLN A 153 5.01 12.19 3.17
CA GLN A 153 6.16 13.02 2.78
C GLN A 153 7.46 12.60 3.48
N LYS A 154 7.38 12.11 4.71
CA LYS A 154 8.56 11.65 5.48
C LYS A 154 9.36 10.57 4.74
N TYR A 155 8.69 9.75 3.95
CA TYR A 155 9.31 8.59 3.28
C TYR A 155 9.34 8.70 1.75
N TYR A 156 8.36 9.38 1.16
CA TYR A 156 8.28 9.46 -0.29
C TYR A 156 9.27 10.46 -0.86
N VAL A 157 10.26 9.93 -1.57
CA VAL A 157 11.22 10.69 -2.39
C VAL A 157 11.17 10.07 -3.79
N PRO A 158 10.75 10.82 -4.83
CA PRO A 158 10.56 10.29 -6.19
C PRO A 158 11.79 9.55 -6.72
N GLU A 159 12.99 10.04 -6.44
CA GLU A 159 14.27 9.50 -6.90
C GLU A 159 14.69 8.23 -6.16
N ARG A 160 14.03 7.91 -5.04
CA ARG A 160 14.30 6.72 -4.22
C ARG A 160 13.21 5.66 -4.35
N THR A 161 12.33 5.78 -5.35
CA THR A 161 11.33 4.75 -5.64
C THR A 161 11.95 3.63 -6.45
N TYR A 162 11.68 2.39 -6.06
CA TYR A 162 12.03 1.23 -6.88
C TYR A 162 10.94 0.96 -7.91
N ARG A 163 11.36 0.43 -9.06
CA ARG A 163 10.47 -0.03 -10.14
C ARG A 163 10.90 -1.45 -10.54
N VAL A 164 9.98 -2.39 -10.49
CA VAL A 164 10.22 -3.79 -10.85
C VAL A 164 9.17 -4.23 -11.87
N THR A 165 9.62 -4.81 -12.96
CA THR A 165 8.77 -5.44 -13.96
C THR A 165 9.06 -6.93 -14.02
N ALA A 166 8.05 -7.76 -13.78
CA ALA A 166 8.12 -9.20 -14.06
C ALA A 166 7.46 -9.45 -15.42
N LEU A 167 8.24 -9.97 -16.35
CA LEU A 167 7.76 -10.35 -17.68
C LEU A 167 7.51 -11.86 -17.73
N PRO A 168 6.50 -12.32 -18.50
CA PRO A 168 6.32 -13.75 -18.73
C PRO A 168 7.54 -14.31 -19.45
N VAL A 169 8.04 -15.44 -19.01
CA VAL A 169 9.02 -16.20 -19.78
C VAL A 169 8.33 -16.68 -21.05
N GLY A 170 8.89 -16.39 -22.22
CA GLY A 170 8.35 -16.88 -23.48
C GLY A 170 8.09 -18.39 -23.40
N LYS A 171 6.94 -18.87 -23.89
CA LYS A 171 6.73 -20.32 -24.02
C LYS A 171 7.95 -20.89 -24.74
N PRO A 172 8.58 -21.97 -24.24
CA PRO A 172 9.54 -22.71 -25.03
C PRO A 172 8.86 -23.06 -26.35
N GLU A 173 9.45 -22.68 -27.45
CA GLU A 173 8.97 -23.09 -28.77
C GLU A 173 8.77 -24.60 -28.73
N ALA A 174 7.54 -25.07 -28.96
CA ALA A 174 7.25 -26.49 -28.92
C ALA A 174 8.21 -27.17 -29.88
N ALA A 175 9.07 -28.04 -29.37
CA ALA A 175 9.98 -28.82 -30.20
C ALA A 175 9.12 -29.45 -31.30
N GLY A 176 9.40 -29.07 -32.54
CA GLY A 176 8.72 -29.61 -33.72
C GLY A 176 8.76 -31.13 -33.69
N PRO A 177 7.79 -31.80 -34.31
CA PRO A 177 7.72 -33.25 -34.29
C PRO A 177 9.08 -33.81 -34.75
N ALA A 178 9.66 -34.68 -33.90
CA ALA A 178 10.86 -35.38 -34.26
C ALA A 178 10.59 -36.20 -35.54
N ASP A 179 11.27 -35.87 -36.60
CA ASP A 179 11.26 -36.64 -37.82
C ASP A 179 11.70 -38.08 -37.47
N SER A 180 10.73 -38.97 -37.41
CA SER A 180 10.98 -40.43 -37.38
C SER A 180 11.46 -40.88 -38.76
N LYS A 181 12.75 -41.11 -38.88
CA LYS A 181 13.30 -41.97 -39.93
C LYS A 181 13.45 -43.41 -39.43
#